data_c452ac1d8e0a4b207b8f92ab76d99437
#
_entry.id   c452ac1d8e0a4b207b8f92ab76d99437
#
_cell.length_a   1.000
_cell.length_b   1.000
_cell.length_c   1.000
_cell.angle_alpha   90.00
_cell.angle_beta   90.00
_cell.angle_gamma   90.00
#
_symmetry.space_group_name_H-M   'P 1'
#
loop_
_entity.id
_entity.type
_entity.pdbx_description
1 polymer ?
#
loop_
_entity_poly.entity_id
_entity_poly.type
_entity_poly.pdbx_seq_one_letter_code
_entity_poly.pdbx_strand_id
1 'polypeptide(L)'
;MTGAHDLRRGPSALTADPAALLGWFSRAARVTVAFSGGVDSALVLAAAARALGPGKVHAVTAVSPSLPTGMLEAARQLAADLKVRHTEVPTAEMDDPGYRANGADRCYFCKSALLGALLALDGITDRGIVVTGTNSDDKQAGWRPGIRAAAERGAQTPLADVGLSKQQVREISRAWQLPTWDRPASPCLSSRVAYGIQITPARLARIDEAEQAVRRALEASGISVHDLRVRDLGDSARVEVDAGIVAAVRACPGVRAAVAAAGFGPAEVEVRPFRSGALNAALPAELRFA
;
A
#
# COMPACT_ATOMS: atom_id res chain seq x y z
N MET A 1 15.36 -48.34 -0.25
CA MET A 1 15.91 -47.38 -1.23
C MET A 1 15.34 -46.00 -0.86
N THR A 2 16.11 -45.28 -0.14
CA THR A 2 15.77 -43.99 0.47
C THR A 2 16.10 -42.87 -0.51
N GLY A 3 15.07 -42.15 -1.00
CA GLY A 3 15.23 -40.98 -1.83
C GLY A 3 15.68 -39.78 -0.99
N ALA A 4 16.92 -39.38 -1.15
CA ALA A 4 17.47 -38.16 -0.56
C ALA A 4 16.87 -36.95 -1.27
N HIS A 5 16.06 -36.17 -0.58
CA HIS A 5 15.66 -34.84 -1.01
C HIS A 5 16.89 -33.91 -1.04
N ASP A 6 17.26 -33.51 -2.24
CA ASP A 6 18.35 -32.56 -2.49
C ASP A 6 17.98 -31.15 -1.98
N LEU A 7 18.49 -30.80 -0.80
CA LEU A 7 18.31 -29.50 -0.13
C LEU A 7 19.34 -28.46 -0.55
N ARG A 8 19.88 -28.55 -1.78
CA ARG A 8 20.88 -27.58 -2.28
C ARG A 8 20.30 -26.68 -3.37
N ARG A 9 19.29 -25.86 -3.04
CA ARG A 9 19.11 -24.61 -3.78
C ARG A 9 19.87 -23.54 -3.04
N GLY A 10 21.08 -23.27 -3.52
CA GLY A 10 21.84 -22.04 -3.16
C GLY A 10 20.99 -20.79 -3.44
N PRO A 11 21.32 -19.61 -2.87
CA PRO A 11 20.57 -18.41 -3.09
C PRO A 11 20.47 -18.15 -4.60
N SER A 12 19.24 -18.20 -5.14
CA SER A 12 18.97 -17.85 -6.53
C SER A 12 19.53 -16.44 -6.77
N ALA A 13 20.39 -16.29 -7.78
CA ALA A 13 20.89 -14.98 -8.17
C ALA A 13 19.72 -14.02 -8.35
N LEU A 14 19.81 -12.83 -7.78
CA LEU A 14 18.80 -11.78 -7.93
C LEU A 14 18.57 -11.53 -9.42
N THR A 15 17.32 -11.46 -9.86
CA THR A 15 16.98 -11.13 -11.25
C THR A 15 17.21 -9.64 -11.55
N ALA A 16 17.40 -8.80 -10.51
CA ALA A 16 17.70 -7.39 -10.62
C ALA A 16 18.90 -6.99 -9.76
N ASP A 17 19.79 -6.17 -10.33
CA ASP A 17 20.92 -5.60 -9.62
C ASP A 17 20.48 -4.37 -8.81
N PRO A 18 20.57 -4.38 -7.47
CA PRO A 18 20.26 -3.21 -6.65
C PRO A 18 21.25 -2.03 -6.86
N ALA A 19 22.40 -2.25 -7.50
CA ALA A 19 23.39 -1.21 -7.73
C ALA A 19 22.84 -0.04 -8.55
N ALA A 20 21.97 -0.31 -9.55
CA ALA A 20 21.34 0.74 -10.32
C ALA A 20 20.48 1.67 -9.44
N LEU A 21 19.73 1.10 -8.49
CA LEU A 21 18.91 1.87 -7.54
C LEU A 21 19.80 2.68 -6.57
N LEU A 22 20.85 2.09 -6.04
CA LEU A 22 21.81 2.81 -5.17
C LEU A 22 22.50 3.95 -5.93
N GLY A 23 22.91 3.68 -7.18
CA GLY A 23 23.52 4.67 -8.07
C GLY A 23 22.58 5.83 -8.41
N TRP A 24 21.28 5.57 -8.50
CA TRP A 24 20.27 6.62 -8.70
C TRP A 24 20.30 7.63 -7.55
N PHE A 25 20.34 7.15 -6.30
CA PHE A 25 20.37 8.01 -5.11
C PHE A 25 21.68 8.75 -4.91
N SER A 26 22.81 8.21 -5.34
CA SER A 26 24.14 8.81 -5.09
C SER A 26 24.28 10.24 -5.63
N ARG A 27 23.42 10.65 -6.55
CA ARG A 27 23.38 11.99 -7.15
C ARG A 27 22.62 13.02 -6.31
N ALA A 28 21.88 12.59 -5.29
CA ALA A 28 21.07 13.47 -4.47
C ALA A 28 21.82 13.93 -3.23
N ALA A 29 21.70 15.20 -2.87
CA ALA A 29 22.27 15.73 -1.63
C ALA A 29 21.47 15.26 -0.39
N ARG A 30 20.14 15.27 -0.50
CA ARG A 30 19.17 14.80 0.50
C ARG A 30 17.95 14.22 -0.20
N VAL A 31 17.24 13.34 0.48
CA VAL A 31 16.03 12.68 -0.05
C VAL A 31 14.93 12.69 0.99
N THR A 32 13.73 13.10 0.59
CA THR A 32 12.50 12.91 1.35
C THR A 32 11.65 11.84 0.67
N VAL A 33 11.32 10.78 1.39
CA VAL A 33 10.54 9.66 0.90
C VAL A 33 9.09 9.82 1.36
N ALA A 34 8.14 9.89 0.41
CA ALA A 34 6.71 9.72 0.70
C ALA A 34 6.47 8.26 1.10
N PHE A 35 6.51 8.00 2.39
CA PHE A 35 6.65 6.68 2.98
C PHE A 35 5.32 6.14 3.50
N SER A 36 4.77 5.14 2.84
CA SER A 36 3.51 4.49 3.23
C SER A 36 3.68 3.23 4.08
N GLY A 37 4.91 2.77 4.33
CA GLY A 37 5.18 1.49 4.98
C GLY A 37 4.92 0.26 4.11
N GLY A 38 4.50 0.44 2.85
CA GLY A 38 4.37 -0.65 1.85
C GLY A 38 5.73 -1.06 1.27
N VAL A 39 5.79 -2.23 0.63
CA VAL A 39 7.05 -2.83 0.14
C VAL A 39 7.84 -1.89 -0.77
N ASP A 40 7.18 -1.17 -1.69
CA ASP A 40 7.86 -0.28 -2.64
C ASP A 40 8.51 0.90 -1.93
N SER A 41 7.75 1.63 -1.10
CA SER A 41 8.27 2.78 -0.35
C SER A 41 9.31 2.36 0.70
N ALA A 42 9.22 1.14 1.23
CA ALA A 42 10.21 0.56 2.14
C ALA A 42 11.54 0.30 1.43
N LEU A 43 11.51 -0.25 0.21
CA LEU A 43 12.72 -0.44 -0.59
C LEU A 43 13.36 0.91 -0.96
N VAL A 44 12.53 1.90 -1.37
CA VAL A 44 13.02 3.26 -1.65
C VAL A 44 13.71 3.86 -0.44
N LEU A 45 13.10 3.75 0.75
CA LEU A 45 13.67 4.27 2.00
C LEU A 45 14.98 3.60 2.35
N ALA A 46 15.02 2.26 2.28
CA ALA A 46 16.22 1.48 2.57
C ALA A 46 17.35 1.75 1.58
N ALA A 47 17.04 1.91 0.28
CA ALA A 47 18.03 2.22 -0.75
C ALA A 47 18.61 3.63 -0.55
N ALA A 48 17.76 4.61 -0.29
CA ALA A 48 18.22 5.98 0.01
C ALA A 48 19.13 6.01 1.25
N ALA A 49 18.73 5.33 2.34
CA ALA A 49 19.53 5.26 3.56
C ALA A 49 20.87 4.56 3.35
N ARG A 50 20.94 3.50 2.53
CA ARG A 50 22.18 2.79 2.19
C ARG A 50 23.11 3.63 1.30
N ALA A 51 22.54 4.34 0.33
CA ALA A 51 23.33 5.12 -0.61
C ALA A 51 23.89 6.43 -0.01
N LEU A 52 23.08 7.12 0.81
CA LEU A 52 23.40 8.46 1.30
C LEU A 52 23.81 8.52 2.78
N GLY A 53 23.51 7.46 3.52
CA GLY A 53 23.49 7.47 4.97
C GLY A 53 22.16 8.01 5.54
N PRO A 54 21.70 7.48 6.70
CA PRO A 54 20.38 7.79 7.25
C PRO A 54 20.18 9.28 7.59
N GLY A 55 21.22 10.00 7.95
CA GLY A 55 21.14 11.44 8.27
C GLY A 55 20.79 12.35 7.09
N LYS A 56 20.82 11.85 5.86
CA LYS A 56 20.46 12.59 4.64
C LYS A 56 19.09 12.17 4.10
N VAL A 57 18.39 11.27 4.79
CA VAL A 57 17.10 10.73 4.36
C VAL A 57 16.02 11.08 5.37
N HIS A 58 14.87 11.46 4.89
CA HIS A 58 13.70 11.80 5.70
C HIS A 58 12.49 10.99 5.20
N ALA A 59 11.91 10.17 6.05
CA ALA A 59 10.67 9.46 5.79
C ALA A 59 9.48 10.31 6.25
N VAL A 60 8.48 10.51 5.38
CA VAL A 60 7.26 11.24 5.72
C VAL A 60 6.05 10.37 5.42
N THR A 61 5.24 10.10 6.44
CA THR A 61 4.01 9.31 6.34
C THR A 61 2.79 10.21 6.51
N ALA A 62 1.87 10.16 5.52
CA ALA A 62 0.56 10.79 5.64
C ALA A 62 -0.31 10.02 6.64
N VAL A 63 -0.95 10.75 7.54
CA VAL A 63 -1.88 10.21 8.53
C VAL A 63 -3.26 10.77 8.27
N SER A 64 -4.20 9.90 7.95
CA SER A 64 -5.60 10.24 7.70
C SER A 64 -6.51 9.07 8.04
N PRO A 65 -7.83 9.26 8.07
CA PRO A 65 -8.79 8.14 8.23
C PRO A 65 -8.66 7.04 7.19
N SER A 66 -8.00 7.29 6.06
CA SER A 66 -7.79 6.29 5.00
C SER A 66 -6.62 5.33 5.26
N LEU A 67 -5.81 5.58 6.28
CA LEU A 67 -4.67 4.72 6.63
C LEU A 67 -5.15 3.52 7.47
N PRO A 68 -4.93 2.26 7.03
CA PRO A 68 -5.31 1.08 7.82
C PRO A 68 -4.57 1.01 9.16
N THR A 69 -5.26 0.51 10.18
CA THR A 69 -4.65 0.26 11.50
C THR A 69 -3.41 -0.62 11.39
N GLY A 70 -2.40 -0.32 12.21
CA GLY A 70 -1.11 -1.02 12.24
C GLY A 70 -0.12 -0.60 11.14
N MET A 71 -0.57 0.07 10.08
CA MET A 71 0.34 0.53 9.02
C MET A 71 1.30 1.61 9.52
N LEU A 72 0.80 2.55 10.33
CA LEU A 72 1.61 3.63 10.87
C LEU A 72 2.69 3.10 11.82
N GLU A 73 2.31 2.18 12.72
CA GLU A 73 3.27 1.58 13.66
C GLU A 73 4.36 0.80 12.92
N ALA A 74 3.98 0.04 11.91
CA ALA A 74 4.95 -0.67 11.07
C ALA A 74 5.88 0.29 10.29
N ALA A 75 5.37 1.46 9.90
CA ALA A 75 6.18 2.50 9.27
C ALA A 75 7.18 3.12 10.28
N ARG A 76 6.72 3.44 11.49
CA ARG A 76 7.58 3.92 12.58
C ARG A 76 8.73 2.97 12.86
N GLN A 77 8.38 1.68 13.06
CA GLN A 77 9.37 0.65 13.37
C GLN A 77 10.42 0.53 12.27
N LEU A 78 10.00 0.45 11.00
CA LEU A 78 10.98 0.33 9.90
C LEU A 78 11.86 1.57 9.75
N ALA A 79 11.32 2.77 9.94
CA ALA A 79 12.12 4.00 9.92
C ALA A 79 13.14 4.03 11.07
N ALA A 80 12.75 3.57 12.27
CA ALA A 80 13.65 3.44 13.42
C ALA A 80 14.74 2.39 13.17
N ASP A 81 14.41 1.22 12.63
CA ASP A 81 15.37 0.16 12.29
C ASP A 81 16.41 0.65 11.28
N LEU A 82 15.99 1.47 10.31
CA LEU A 82 16.85 2.10 9.32
C LEU A 82 17.59 3.36 9.86
N LYS A 83 17.28 3.78 11.10
CA LYS A 83 17.80 5.00 11.75
C LYS A 83 17.52 6.27 10.95
N VAL A 84 16.42 6.29 10.21
CA VAL A 84 15.98 7.42 9.39
C VAL A 84 15.03 8.29 10.17
N ARG A 85 15.18 9.63 10.06
CA ARG A 85 14.20 10.56 10.61
C ARG A 85 12.82 10.25 10.00
N HIS A 86 11.80 10.13 10.85
CA HIS A 86 10.42 9.91 10.44
C HIS A 86 9.53 11.06 10.94
N THR A 87 8.68 11.57 10.06
CA THR A 87 7.67 12.58 10.39
C THR A 87 6.31 12.10 9.89
N GLU A 88 5.31 12.28 10.74
CA GLU A 88 3.91 12.03 10.43
C GLU A 88 3.24 13.36 10.12
N VAL A 89 2.49 13.41 9.03
CA VAL A 89 1.79 14.63 8.64
C VAL A 89 0.30 14.33 8.49
N PRO A 90 -0.57 15.09 9.16
CA PRO A 90 -1.99 15.00 8.88
C PRO A 90 -2.25 15.47 7.45
N THR A 91 -3.18 14.83 6.77
CA THR A 91 -3.61 15.23 5.43
C THR A 91 -5.10 15.54 5.38
N ALA A 92 -5.47 16.52 4.59
CA ALA A 92 -6.83 17.08 4.53
C ALA A 92 -7.60 16.59 3.30
N GLU A 93 -7.29 15.42 2.74
CA GLU A 93 -8.02 14.90 1.58
C GLU A 93 -9.51 14.71 1.86
N MET A 94 -9.89 14.50 3.13
CA MET A 94 -11.30 14.37 3.53
C MET A 94 -12.09 15.68 3.38
N ASP A 95 -11.43 16.82 3.29
CA ASP A 95 -12.07 18.11 3.06
C ASP A 95 -12.31 18.37 1.57
N ASP A 96 -11.62 17.63 0.69
CA ASP A 96 -11.74 17.75 -0.76
C ASP A 96 -13.01 17.04 -1.28
N PRO A 97 -13.96 17.79 -1.90
CA PRO A 97 -15.18 17.18 -2.46
C PRO A 97 -14.89 16.12 -3.55
N GLY A 98 -13.85 16.33 -4.37
CA GLY A 98 -13.45 15.39 -5.41
C GLY A 98 -12.96 14.05 -4.82
N TYR A 99 -12.21 14.11 -3.71
CA TYR A 99 -11.85 12.89 -3.00
C TYR A 99 -13.08 12.18 -2.41
N ARG A 100 -13.96 12.93 -1.73
CA ARG A 100 -15.16 12.35 -1.10
C ARG A 100 -16.13 11.76 -2.10
N ALA A 101 -16.23 12.33 -3.29
CA ALA A 101 -17.09 11.82 -4.36
C ALA A 101 -16.69 10.40 -4.82
N ASN A 102 -15.47 9.96 -4.51
CA ASN A 102 -14.98 8.62 -4.82
C ASN A 102 -15.08 8.26 -6.30
N GLY A 103 -14.70 9.21 -7.16
CA GLY A 103 -14.58 9.00 -8.60
C GLY A 103 -13.30 8.26 -9.00
N ALA A 104 -13.12 8.08 -10.30
CA ALA A 104 -11.96 7.42 -10.89
C ALA A 104 -10.63 8.16 -10.59
N ASP A 105 -10.71 9.45 -10.33
CA ASP A 105 -9.58 10.35 -10.03
C ASP A 105 -9.33 10.54 -8.51
N ARG A 106 -10.08 9.84 -7.64
CA ARG A 106 -9.90 9.90 -6.18
C ARG A 106 -8.42 9.88 -5.76
N CYS A 107 -7.61 9.00 -6.37
CA CYS A 107 -6.20 8.88 -6.02
C CYS A 107 -5.37 10.12 -6.40
N TYR A 108 -5.84 10.94 -7.34
CA TYR A 108 -5.22 12.23 -7.66
C TYR A 108 -5.36 13.19 -6.48
N PHE A 109 -6.56 13.37 -5.94
CA PHE A 109 -6.82 14.25 -4.80
C PHE A 109 -6.05 13.79 -3.55
N CYS A 110 -6.09 12.50 -3.24
CA CYS A 110 -5.34 11.91 -2.11
C CYS A 110 -3.83 12.18 -2.23
N LYS A 111 -3.24 11.87 -3.40
CA LYS A 111 -1.79 12.08 -3.61
C LYS A 111 -1.43 13.56 -3.61
N SER A 112 -2.34 14.41 -4.11
CA SER A 112 -2.20 15.88 -4.07
C SER A 112 -2.15 16.41 -2.64
N ALA A 113 -3.06 15.96 -1.79
CA ALA A 113 -3.10 16.35 -0.37
C ALA A 113 -1.83 15.87 0.37
N LEU A 114 -1.41 14.61 0.17
CA LEU A 114 -0.18 14.07 0.74
C LEU A 114 1.04 14.92 0.36
N LEU A 115 1.26 15.15 -0.94
CA LEU A 115 2.45 15.87 -1.39
C LEU A 115 2.39 17.35 -1.04
N GLY A 116 1.20 17.94 -1.02
CA GLY A 116 1.00 19.31 -0.51
C GLY A 116 1.43 19.44 0.95
N ALA A 117 0.94 18.53 1.82
CA ALA A 117 1.31 18.52 3.23
C ALA A 117 2.82 18.26 3.43
N LEU A 118 3.39 17.34 2.63
CA LEU A 118 4.83 17.02 2.68
C LEU A 118 5.68 18.23 2.27
N LEU A 119 5.34 18.89 1.16
CA LEU A 119 6.09 20.04 0.65
C LEU A 119 5.95 21.28 1.54
N ALA A 120 4.90 21.36 2.37
CA ALA A 120 4.71 22.43 3.36
C ALA A 120 5.58 22.25 4.62
N LEU A 121 6.25 21.10 4.79
CA LEU A 121 7.18 20.90 5.90
C LEU A 121 8.45 21.74 5.70
N ASP A 122 8.86 22.45 6.76
CA ASP A 122 10.06 23.28 6.75
C ASP A 122 11.31 22.49 6.32
N GLY A 123 12.07 23.08 5.39
CA GLY A 123 13.34 22.57 4.94
C GLY A 123 13.27 21.35 4.00
N ILE A 124 12.08 20.91 3.56
CA ILE A 124 11.95 19.81 2.59
C ILE A 124 12.45 20.20 1.20
N THR A 125 12.11 21.42 0.76
CA THR A 125 12.45 21.91 -0.59
C THR A 125 13.85 22.50 -0.70
N ASP A 126 14.41 22.98 0.41
CA ASP A 126 15.63 23.81 0.38
C ASP A 126 16.90 23.03 0.00
N ARG A 127 16.92 21.69 0.10
CA ARG A 127 18.16 20.92 -0.05
C ARG A 127 17.99 19.50 -0.61
N GLY A 128 16.83 19.11 -1.08
CA GLY A 128 16.61 17.71 -1.43
C GLY A 128 15.52 17.47 -2.46
N ILE A 129 15.41 16.21 -2.87
CA ILE A 129 14.37 15.73 -3.78
C ILE A 129 13.32 14.95 -3.00
N VAL A 130 12.08 15.00 -3.49
CA VAL A 130 10.98 14.17 -2.99
C VAL A 130 10.82 12.96 -3.89
N VAL A 131 10.71 11.76 -3.30
CA VAL A 131 10.56 10.51 -4.04
C VAL A 131 9.36 9.70 -3.56
N THR A 132 8.81 8.90 -4.46
CA THR A 132 7.71 7.96 -4.19
C THR A 132 8.09 6.53 -4.54
N GLY A 133 7.36 5.55 -4.02
CA GLY A 133 7.56 4.12 -4.28
C GLY A 133 6.90 3.63 -5.59
N THR A 134 6.69 4.48 -6.58
CA THR A 134 6.15 4.07 -7.89
C THR A 134 7.17 3.18 -8.60
N ASN A 135 6.78 1.96 -8.98
CA ASN A 135 7.61 0.99 -9.70
C ASN A 135 7.28 0.98 -11.21
N SER A 136 8.00 0.16 -12.01
CA SER A 136 7.80 0.12 -13.47
C SER A 136 6.44 -0.41 -13.87
N ASP A 137 5.89 -1.39 -13.14
CA ASP A 137 4.57 -1.97 -13.44
C ASP A 137 3.47 -0.94 -13.20
N ASP A 138 3.63 -0.06 -12.20
CA ASP A 138 2.70 1.03 -11.94
C ASP A 138 2.64 2.04 -13.08
N LYS A 139 3.76 2.33 -13.73
CA LYS A 139 3.78 3.22 -14.93
C LYS A 139 3.11 2.59 -16.15
N GLN A 140 3.11 1.26 -16.25
CA GLN A 140 2.51 0.52 -17.35
C GLN A 140 1.03 0.19 -17.14
N ALA A 141 0.52 0.33 -15.93
CA ALA A 141 -0.79 -0.15 -15.51
C ALA A 141 -1.96 0.79 -15.86
N GLY A 142 -1.93 1.52 -16.98
CA GLY A 142 -3.03 2.36 -17.44
C GLY A 142 -3.37 3.54 -16.52
N TRP A 143 -4.65 3.80 -16.27
CA TRP A 143 -5.11 4.95 -15.48
C TRP A 143 -4.58 4.99 -14.06
N ARG A 144 -3.63 5.89 -13.79
CA ARG A 144 -2.95 6.07 -12.47
C ARG A 144 -2.94 7.55 -12.07
N PRO A 145 -4.07 8.14 -11.71
CA PRO A 145 -4.17 9.57 -11.42
C PRO A 145 -3.25 10.04 -10.29
N GLY A 146 -2.94 9.17 -9.32
CA GLY A 146 -1.99 9.48 -8.25
C GLY A 146 -0.55 9.64 -8.74
N ILE A 147 -0.14 8.95 -9.81
CA ILE A 147 1.19 9.14 -10.43
C ILE A 147 1.26 10.49 -11.11
N ARG A 148 0.21 10.89 -11.83
CA ARG A 148 0.10 12.21 -12.43
C ARG A 148 0.21 13.32 -11.38
N ALA A 149 -0.54 13.22 -10.28
CA ALA A 149 -0.46 14.17 -9.18
C ALA A 149 0.95 14.27 -8.57
N ALA A 150 1.68 13.16 -8.50
CA ALA A 150 3.05 13.14 -8.01
C ALA A 150 4.02 13.84 -8.97
N ALA A 151 3.90 13.57 -10.27
CA ALA A 151 4.72 14.21 -11.31
C ALA A 151 4.50 15.72 -11.37
N GLU A 152 3.24 16.19 -11.32
CA GLU A 152 2.88 17.61 -11.29
C GLU A 152 3.50 18.37 -10.11
N ARG A 153 3.83 17.66 -9.02
CA ARG A 153 4.48 18.21 -7.82
C ARG A 153 5.98 17.93 -7.75
N GLY A 154 6.58 17.48 -8.84
CA GLY A 154 8.01 17.26 -8.94
C GLY A 154 8.53 16.05 -8.16
N ALA A 155 7.66 15.15 -7.69
CA ALA A 155 8.09 13.93 -7.03
C ALA A 155 8.70 12.93 -8.04
N GLN A 156 9.86 12.37 -7.70
CA GLN A 156 10.59 11.44 -8.56
C GLN A 156 10.25 9.98 -8.19
N THR A 157 10.54 9.06 -9.12
CA THR A 157 10.11 7.67 -9.05
C THR A 157 11.27 6.69 -9.22
N PRO A 158 12.22 6.61 -8.26
CA PRO A 158 13.50 5.90 -8.43
C PRO A 158 13.34 4.44 -8.89
N LEU A 159 12.35 3.71 -8.39
CA LEU A 159 12.14 2.32 -8.79
C LEU A 159 11.75 2.21 -10.26
N ALA A 160 10.84 3.06 -10.72
CA ALA A 160 10.39 3.07 -12.10
C ALA A 160 11.48 3.61 -13.04
N ASP A 161 12.29 4.59 -12.58
CA ASP A 161 13.35 5.21 -13.37
C ASP A 161 14.49 4.23 -13.67
N VAL A 162 14.74 3.26 -12.76
CA VAL A 162 15.69 2.17 -12.98
C VAL A 162 15.02 0.88 -13.49
N GLY A 163 13.73 0.93 -13.84
CA GLY A 163 13.01 -0.17 -14.49
C GLY A 163 12.64 -1.35 -13.55
N LEU A 164 12.63 -1.16 -12.24
CA LEU A 164 12.30 -2.24 -11.30
C LEU A 164 10.81 -2.57 -11.30
N SER A 165 10.48 -3.84 -11.62
CA SER A 165 9.14 -4.41 -11.49
C SER A 165 8.79 -4.70 -10.04
N LYS A 166 7.50 -4.93 -9.77
CA LYS A 166 7.01 -5.32 -8.44
C LYS A 166 7.67 -6.59 -7.90
N GLN A 167 7.89 -7.56 -8.79
CA GLN A 167 8.57 -8.79 -8.43
C GLN A 167 10.01 -8.51 -8.00
N GLN A 168 10.77 -7.74 -8.78
CA GLN A 168 12.15 -7.38 -8.48
C GLN A 168 12.27 -6.56 -7.20
N VAL A 169 11.31 -5.65 -6.94
CA VAL A 169 11.22 -4.92 -5.67
C VAL A 169 11.12 -5.89 -4.49
N ARG A 170 10.28 -6.93 -4.57
CA ARG A 170 10.15 -7.96 -3.52
C ARG A 170 11.43 -8.81 -3.37
N GLU A 171 12.06 -9.20 -4.46
CA GLU A 171 13.32 -9.97 -4.45
C GLU A 171 14.44 -9.19 -3.75
N ILE A 172 14.64 -7.92 -4.10
CA ILE A 172 15.63 -7.06 -3.45
C ILE A 172 15.27 -6.85 -1.97
N SER A 173 13.99 -6.58 -1.68
CA SER A 173 13.52 -6.40 -0.30
C SER A 173 13.77 -7.62 0.56
N ARG A 174 13.55 -8.84 0.00
CA ARG A 174 13.85 -10.10 0.68
C ARG A 174 15.36 -10.28 0.91
N ALA A 175 16.17 -10.04 -0.10
CA ALA A 175 17.64 -10.13 0.02
C ALA A 175 18.19 -9.15 1.04
N TRP A 176 17.56 -7.99 1.18
CA TRP A 176 17.91 -6.99 2.18
C TRP A 176 17.25 -7.21 3.54
N GLN A 177 16.49 -8.29 3.70
CA GLN A 177 15.78 -8.68 4.92
C GLN A 177 14.82 -7.59 5.43
N LEU A 178 14.22 -6.83 4.51
CA LEU A 178 13.20 -5.85 4.89
C LEU A 178 11.92 -6.59 5.34
N PRO A 179 11.32 -6.25 6.49
CA PRO A 179 10.15 -6.96 7.03
C PRO A 179 8.89 -6.81 6.16
N THR A 180 8.96 -6.01 5.11
CA THR A 180 7.86 -5.73 4.19
C THR A 180 7.90 -6.56 2.91
N TRP A 181 8.90 -7.42 2.71
CA TRP A 181 9.18 -8.08 1.43
C TRP A 181 8.02 -8.94 0.90
N ASP A 182 7.29 -9.63 1.77
CA ASP A 182 6.12 -10.46 1.41
C ASP A 182 4.79 -9.84 1.84
N ARG A 183 4.81 -8.62 2.41
CA ARG A 183 3.59 -7.96 2.85
C ARG A 183 2.60 -7.85 1.68
N PRO A 184 1.31 -8.23 1.89
CA PRO A 184 0.27 -8.04 0.89
C PRO A 184 0.18 -6.58 0.45
N ALA A 185 -0.24 -6.33 -0.79
CA ALA A 185 -0.56 -4.98 -1.21
C ALA A 185 -1.62 -4.41 -0.28
N SER A 186 -1.31 -3.35 0.46
CA SER A 186 -2.23 -2.71 1.39
C SER A 186 -2.53 -1.26 0.94
N PRO A 187 -3.36 -1.11 -0.11
CA PRO A 187 -3.82 0.22 -0.51
C PRO A 187 -4.67 0.84 0.62
N CYS A 188 -4.91 2.15 0.55
CA CYS A 188 -5.69 2.87 1.56
C CYS A 188 -7.11 2.29 1.72
N LEU A 189 -7.74 2.49 2.88
CA LEU A 189 -9.11 2.01 3.16
C LEU A 189 -10.14 2.51 2.14
N SER A 190 -9.95 3.70 1.58
CA SER A 190 -10.81 4.25 0.54
C SER A 190 -10.91 3.36 -0.71
N SER A 191 -9.89 2.54 -0.98
CA SER A 191 -9.91 1.58 -2.07
C SER A 191 -10.90 0.42 -1.83
N ARG A 192 -11.46 0.29 -0.63
CA ARG A 192 -12.49 -0.70 -0.28
C ARG A 192 -13.89 -0.21 -0.58
N VAL A 193 -14.10 1.10 -0.67
CA VAL A 193 -15.40 1.71 -0.99
C VAL A 193 -15.65 1.62 -2.49
N ALA A 194 -16.78 1.09 -2.91
CA ALA A 194 -17.14 1.00 -4.32
C ALA A 194 -17.26 2.41 -4.93
N TYR A 195 -16.83 2.56 -6.18
CA TYR A 195 -16.86 3.86 -6.87
C TYR A 195 -18.28 4.47 -6.86
N GLY A 196 -18.35 5.78 -6.72
CA GLY A 196 -19.61 6.54 -6.62
C GLY A 196 -20.24 6.54 -5.23
N ILE A 197 -19.79 5.68 -4.31
CA ILE A 197 -20.21 5.74 -2.91
C ILE A 197 -19.29 6.73 -2.18
N GLN A 198 -19.90 7.73 -1.55
CA GLN A 198 -19.17 8.80 -0.87
C GLN A 198 -18.25 8.26 0.23
N ILE A 199 -17.00 8.70 0.21
CA ILE A 199 -16.04 8.41 1.28
C ILE A 199 -16.35 9.31 2.49
N THR A 200 -16.49 8.68 3.66
CA THR A 200 -16.62 9.36 4.94
C THR A 200 -15.73 8.71 5.99
N PRO A 201 -15.28 9.44 7.03
CA PRO A 201 -14.51 8.85 8.13
C PRO A 201 -15.20 7.64 8.76
N ALA A 202 -16.52 7.70 8.94
CA ALA A 202 -17.32 6.61 9.51
C ALA A 202 -17.27 5.33 8.65
N ARG A 203 -17.36 5.47 7.31
CA ARG A 203 -17.24 4.32 6.39
C ARG A 203 -15.83 3.70 6.47
N LEU A 204 -14.80 4.53 6.52
CA LEU A 204 -13.42 4.04 6.59
C LEU A 204 -13.16 3.32 7.92
N ALA A 205 -13.60 3.87 9.05
CA ALA A 205 -13.50 3.23 10.35
C ALA A 205 -14.24 1.88 10.37
N ARG A 206 -15.48 1.83 9.87
CA ARG A 206 -16.27 0.61 9.75
C ARG A 206 -15.55 -0.48 8.95
N ILE A 207 -14.91 -0.12 7.82
CA ILE A 207 -14.15 -1.06 7.00
C ILE A 207 -12.94 -1.59 7.78
N ASP A 208 -12.19 -0.71 8.42
CA ASP A 208 -10.99 -1.07 9.19
C ASP A 208 -11.34 -2.01 10.35
N GLU A 209 -12.37 -1.68 11.12
CA GLU A 209 -12.89 -2.52 12.20
C GLU A 209 -13.33 -3.91 11.70
N ALA A 210 -14.04 -3.95 10.55
CA ALA A 210 -14.45 -5.20 9.94
C ALA A 210 -13.26 -6.06 9.49
N GLU A 211 -12.27 -5.47 8.80
CA GLU A 211 -11.05 -6.20 8.36
C GLU A 211 -10.30 -6.78 9.57
N GLN A 212 -10.17 -6.02 10.66
CA GLN A 212 -9.52 -6.50 11.88
C GLN A 212 -10.32 -7.58 12.60
N ALA A 213 -11.65 -7.39 12.74
CA ALA A 213 -12.52 -8.38 13.39
C ALA A 213 -12.59 -9.70 12.60
N VAL A 214 -12.67 -9.63 11.27
CA VAL A 214 -12.62 -10.82 10.40
C VAL A 214 -11.27 -11.53 10.55
N ARG A 215 -10.17 -10.80 10.57
CA ARG A 215 -8.84 -11.39 10.77
C ARG A 215 -8.75 -12.15 12.10
N ARG A 216 -9.21 -11.55 13.19
CA ARG A 216 -9.27 -12.22 14.50
C ARG A 216 -10.16 -13.46 14.51
N ALA A 217 -11.32 -13.41 13.84
CA ALA A 217 -12.23 -14.55 13.74
C ALA A 217 -11.63 -15.73 12.97
N LEU A 218 -10.90 -15.44 11.89
CA LEU A 218 -10.19 -16.45 11.10
C LEU A 218 -9.04 -17.06 11.89
N GLU A 219 -8.24 -16.24 12.56
CA GLU A 219 -7.13 -16.69 13.41
C GLU A 219 -7.64 -17.60 14.54
N ALA A 220 -8.72 -17.20 15.23
CA ALA A 220 -9.36 -18.02 16.28
C ALA A 220 -9.90 -19.36 15.75
N SER A 221 -10.18 -19.46 14.45
CA SER A 221 -10.62 -20.67 13.75
C SER A 221 -9.46 -21.45 13.11
N GLY A 222 -8.21 -21.06 13.34
CA GLY A 222 -7.02 -21.69 12.76
C GLY A 222 -6.87 -21.47 11.25
N ILE A 223 -7.56 -20.48 10.68
CA ILE A 223 -7.53 -20.16 9.24
C ILE A 223 -6.52 -19.02 9.02
N SER A 224 -5.40 -19.33 8.38
CA SER A 224 -4.42 -18.32 7.96
C SER A 224 -4.91 -17.55 6.74
N VAL A 225 -4.83 -16.23 6.77
CA VAL A 225 -5.21 -15.34 5.65
C VAL A 225 -4.08 -14.38 5.33
N HIS A 226 -3.67 -14.35 4.06
CA HIS A 226 -2.66 -13.39 3.56
C HIS A 226 -3.35 -12.15 3.00
N ASP A 227 -4.17 -12.28 1.98
CA ASP A 227 -4.99 -11.20 1.45
C ASP A 227 -6.38 -11.18 2.08
N LEU A 228 -6.75 -10.06 2.70
CA LEU A 228 -8.08 -9.82 3.26
C LEU A 228 -8.52 -8.40 2.92
N ARG A 229 -9.73 -8.27 2.37
CA ARG A 229 -10.41 -6.99 2.14
C ARG A 229 -11.88 -7.10 2.50
N VAL A 230 -12.39 -6.11 3.20
CA VAL A 230 -13.84 -5.90 3.35
C VAL A 230 -14.25 -4.73 2.48
N ARG A 231 -15.02 -5.01 1.41
CA ARG A 231 -15.52 -4.01 0.48
C ARG A 231 -16.84 -3.44 0.98
N ASP A 232 -16.93 -2.12 1.01
CA ASP A 232 -18.18 -1.39 1.25
C ASP A 232 -18.88 -1.16 -0.09
N LEU A 233 -20.03 -1.81 -0.28
CA LEU A 233 -20.86 -1.72 -1.48
C LEU A 233 -22.12 -0.88 -1.24
N GLY A 234 -22.14 -0.06 -0.17
CA GLY A 234 -23.27 0.74 0.26
C GLY A 234 -24.05 0.04 1.35
N ASP A 235 -25.08 -0.72 0.93
CA ASP A 235 -25.98 -1.44 1.85
C ASP A 235 -25.48 -2.85 2.19
N SER A 236 -24.41 -3.31 1.54
CA SER A 236 -23.83 -4.65 1.72
C SER A 236 -22.31 -4.59 1.83
N ALA A 237 -21.73 -5.68 2.36
CA ALA A 237 -20.29 -5.89 2.40
C ALA A 237 -19.88 -7.13 1.60
N ARG A 238 -18.68 -7.09 1.04
CA ARG A 238 -18.02 -8.24 0.43
C ARG A 238 -16.69 -8.49 1.11
N VAL A 239 -16.45 -9.71 1.56
CA VAL A 239 -15.18 -10.18 2.07
C VAL A 239 -14.41 -10.82 0.93
N GLU A 240 -13.23 -10.30 0.62
CA GLU A 240 -12.31 -10.87 -0.38
C GLU A 240 -11.08 -11.44 0.34
N VAL A 241 -10.76 -12.71 0.05
CA VAL A 241 -9.66 -13.46 0.69
C VAL A 241 -8.91 -14.29 -0.33
N ASP A 242 -7.79 -14.88 0.07
CA ASP A 242 -7.03 -15.83 -0.76
C ASP A 242 -7.94 -16.90 -1.36
N ALA A 243 -7.77 -17.20 -2.64
CA ALA A 243 -8.68 -18.12 -3.38
C ALA A 243 -8.83 -19.48 -2.71
N GLY A 244 -7.74 -20.01 -2.13
CA GLY A 244 -7.70 -21.35 -1.50
C GLY A 244 -8.51 -21.47 -0.22
N ILE A 245 -8.87 -20.36 0.44
CA ILE A 245 -9.58 -20.39 1.73
C ILE A 245 -11.03 -19.90 1.65
N VAL A 246 -11.52 -19.53 0.47
CA VAL A 246 -12.90 -18.98 0.29
C VAL A 246 -13.96 -19.88 0.90
N ALA A 247 -13.89 -21.20 0.70
CA ALA A 247 -14.85 -22.16 1.25
C ALA A 247 -14.81 -22.20 2.79
N ALA A 248 -13.62 -22.21 3.37
CA ALA A 248 -13.44 -22.19 4.83
C ALA A 248 -13.95 -20.88 5.45
N VAL A 249 -13.70 -19.74 4.81
CA VAL A 249 -14.17 -18.42 5.27
C VAL A 249 -15.69 -18.32 5.20
N ARG A 250 -16.32 -18.87 4.16
CA ARG A 250 -17.80 -18.96 4.07
C ARG A 250 -18.42 -19.78 5.18
N ALA A 251 -17.74 -20.87 5.57
CA ALA A 251 -18.21 -21.75 6.62
C ALA A 251 -17.92 -21.23 8.04
N CYS A 252 -17.10 -20.17 8.19
CA CYS A 252 -16.72 -19.59 9.48
C CYS A 252 -17.82 -18.64 10.00
N PRO A 253 -18.59 -19.00 11.05
CA PRO A 253 -19.68 -18.14 11.57
C PRO A 253 -19.17 -16.80 12.09
N GLY A 254 -17.95 -16.77 12.66
CA GLY A 254 -17.32 -15.59 13.19
C GLY A 254 -17.11 -14.47 12.17
N VAL A 255 -16.96 -14.81 10.89
CA VAL A 255 -16.76 -13.82 9.82
C VAL A 255 -18.02 -12.97 9.62
N ARG A 256 -19.20 -13.59 9.54
CA ARG A 256 -20.47 -12.85 9.41
C ARG A 256 -20.74 -11.99 10.64
N ALA A 257 -20.53 -12.54 11.82
CA ALA A 257 -20.69 -11.80 13.08
C ALA A 257 -19.75 -10.60 13.14
N ALA A 258 -18.49 -10.76 12.73
CA ALA A 258 -17.48 -9.69 12.70
C ALA A 258 -17.90 -8.53 11.77
N VAL A 259 -18.37 -8.85 10.55
CA VAL A 259 -18.82 -7.84 9.58
C VAL A 259 -20.07 -7.11 10.09
N ALA A 260 -21.05 -7.85 10.65
CA ALA A 260 -22.24 -7.25 11.23
C ALA A 260 -21.95 -6.35 12.42
N ALA A 261 -21.05 -6.77 13.33
CA ALA A 261 -20.63 -5.99 14.50
C ALA A 261 -19.93 -4.68 14.12
N ALA A 262 -19.25 -4.65 12.98
CA ALA A 262 -18.65 -3.43 12.44
C ALA A 262 -19.68 -2.46 11.79
N GLY A 263 -20.98 -2.76 11.87
CA GLY A 263 -22.06 -1.90 11.38
C GLY A 263 -22.41 -2.07 9.89
N PHE A 264 -21.96 -3.16 9.25
CA PHE A 264 -22.56 -3.60 7.99
C PHE A 264 -23.85 -4.36 8.29
N GLY A 265 -24.93 -4.06 7.57
CA GLY A 265 -26.21 -4.69 7.82
C GLY A 265 -26.18 -6.22 7.77
N PRO A 266 -27.23 -6.92 8.25
CA PRO A 266 -27.30 -8.38 8.29
C PRO A 266 -27.42 -9.03 6.89
N ALA A 267 -27.43 -8.22 5.84
CA ALA A 267 -27.42 -8.67 4.46
C ALA A 267 -26.28 -9.66 4.20
N GLU A 268 -26.47 -10.56 3.27
CA GLU A 268 -25.52 -11.62 2.94
C GLU A 268 -24.11 -11.06 2.76
N VAL A 269 -23.22 -11.48 3.65
CA VAL A 269 -21.80 -11.22 3.49
C VAL A 269 -21.31 -12.11 2.37
N GLU A 270 -21.12 -11.52 1.20
CA GLU A 270 -20.54 -12.23 0.06
C GLU A 270 -19.05 -12.48 0.31
N VAL A 271 -18.60 -13.73 0.15
CA VAL A 271 -17.17 -14.08 0.23
C VAL A 271 -16.68 -14.46 -1.16
N ARG A 272 -15.63 -13.77 -1.64
CA ARG A 272 -15.03 -14.01 -2.96
C ARG A 272 -13.52 -14.14 -2.88
N PRO A 273 -12.87 -14.75 -3.91
CA PRO A 273 -11.43 -14.66 -4.03
C PRO A 273 -10.98 -13.22 -4.27
N PHE A 274 -9.92 -12.82 -3.58
CA PHE A 274 -9.28 -11.51 -3.80
C PHE A 274 -8.72 -11.42 -5.23
N ARG A 275 -8.95 -10.27 -5.86
CA ARG A 275 -8.33 -9.91 -7.14
C ARG A 275 -7.86 -8.46 -7.07
N SER A 276 -6.57 -8.25 -7.35
CA SER A 276 -6.03 -6.89 -7.44
C SER A 276 -6.76 -6.08 -8.50
N GLY A 277 -7.15 -4.84 -8.17
CA GLY A 277 -7.88 -3.97 -9.12
C GLY A 277 -9.33 -4.35 -9.39
N ALA A 278 -9.94 -5.28 -8.64
CA ALA A 278 -11.31 -5.75 -8.90
C ALA A 278 -12.36 -4.63 -8.98
N LEU A 279 -12.22 -3.57 -8.19
CA LEU A 279 -13.13 -2.42 -8.28
C LEU A 279 -12.95 -1.59 -9.55
N ASN A 280 -11.78 -1.62 -10.18
CA ASN A 280 -11.55 -0.90 -11.43
C ASN A 280 -12.37 -1.48 -12.59
N ALA A 281 -12.86 -2.72 -12.46
CA ALA A 281 -13.79 -3.30 -13.45
C ALA A 281 -15.12 -2.53 -13.54
N ALA A 282 -15.48 -1.76 -12.52
CA ALA A 282 -16.67 -0.89 -12.52
C ALA A 282 -16.43 0.48 -13.18
N LEU A 283 -15.15 0.82 -13.51
CA LEU A 283 -14.85 2.05 -14.23
C LEU A 283 -15.26 1.95 -15.70
N PRO A 284 -15.59 3.09 -16.35
CA PRO A 284 -15.78 3.16 -17.80
C PRO A 284 -14.59 2.54 -18.56
N ALA A 285 -14.86 1.92 -19.71
CA ALA A 285 -13.84 1.18 -20.47
C ALA A 285 -12.64 2.08 -20.83
N GLU A 286 -12.89 3.35 -21.12
CA GLU A 286 -11.89 4.37 -21.48
C GLU A 286 -10.88 4.61 -20.33
N LEU A 287 -11.30 4.43 -19.08
CA LEU A 287 -10.46 4.63 -17.90
C LEU A 287 -9.78 3.34 -17.41
N ARG A 288 -10.12 2.17 -17.99
CA ARG A 288 -9.50 0.90 -17.59
C ARG A 288 -8.15 0.67 -18.26
N PHE A 289 -7.95 1.26 -19.45
CA PHE A 289 -6.82 1.01 -20.34
C PHE A 289 -6.07 2.29 -20.77
N ALA A 290 -6.44 3.44 -20.21
CA ALA A 290 -5.79 4.72 -20.50
C ALA A 290 -4.45 4.88 -19.78
#